data_87f764d298990b84e56d6c60d9edfd43
#
_entry.id   87f764d298990b84e56d6c60d9edfd43
#
_cell.length_a   1.000
_cell.length_b   1.000
_cell.length_c   1.000
_cell.angle_alpha   90.00
_cell.angle_beta   90.00
_cell.angle_gamma   90.00
#
_symmetry.space_group_name_H-M   'P 1'
#
loop_
_entity.id
_entity.type
_entity.pdbx_description
1 polymer ?
#
loop_
_entity_poly.entity_id
_entity_poly.type
_entity_poly.pdbx_seq_one_letter_code
_entity_poly.pdbx_strand_id
1 'polypeptide(L)'
;MGFRSLARSLILTTSIAAAATTPVFAQQQPAPKPPAQQPAPAQPAPAQPDRPQQATPGQSQPQAPGTVKSNHGAWSVVCDKPAGASAEQCALMQNVIAEDRPEVGLSVVVLKTADRKSKILRVLAPLGVLLPNGLGLNVDGKDIGRAYFVRCFADGCYAEVVLEDELLKTFRRGTSATFIVFQTPEDGIGIPVDLKGFAEGYDALP
;
A
#
# COMPACT_ATOMS: atom_id res chain seq x y z
N MET A 1 58.88 -2.31 31.69
CA MET A 1 58.28 -2.19 33.03
C MET A 1 56.80 -2.45 32.86
N GLY A 2 56.20 -3.60 32.98
CA GLY A 2 56.35 -4.68 33.95
C GLY A 2 55.31 -4.49 35.04
N PHE A 3 54.10 -5.04 34.88
CA PHE A 3 53.36 -5.61 36.03
C PHE A 3 52.33 -6.60 35.56
N ARG A 4 52.66 -7.83 35.81
CA ARG A 4 51.75 -9.02 35.83
C ARG A 4 50.99 -8.96 37.14
N SER A 5 49.69 -9.21 37.15
CA SER A 5 49.01 -9.69 38.35
C SER A 5 48.04 -10.80 37.99
N LEU A 6 48.44 -11.97 38.45
CA LEU A 6 47.63 -13.19 38.53
C LEU A 6 46.72 -13.07 39.75
N ALA A 7 45.43 -13.33 39.57
CA ALA A 7 44.55 -13.70 40.68
C ALA A 7 43.76 -14.95 40.32
N ARG A 8 44.10 -16.03 41.01
CA ARG A 8 43.32 -17.27 41.16
C ARG A 8 42.09 -17.00 41.98
N SER A 9 40.96 -17.58 41.65
CA SER A 9 40.01 -18.04 42.70
C SER A 9 38.90 -18.92 42.12
N LEU A 10 38.91 -20.06 42.67
CA LEU A 10 37.85 -20.87 43.27
C LEU A 10 36.62 -21.24 42.44
N ILE A 11 36.68 -22.50 42.07
CA ILE A 11 35.54 -23.33 41.65
C ILE A 11 34.71 -23.66 42.90
N LEU A 12 33.43 -23.28 42.89
CA LEU A 12 32.45 -23.77 43.85
C LEU A 12 31.42 -24.59 43.08
N THR A 13 31.55 -25.91 43.15
CA THR A 13 30.60 -26.88 42.61
C THR A 13 29.41 -27.02 43.56
N THR A 14 28.25 -26.50 43.18
CA THR A 14 26.98 -26.83 43.83
C THR A 14 26.20 -27.77 42.91
N SER A 15 26.13 -29.03 43.32
CA SER A 15 25.25 -30.05 42.71
C SER A 15 23.79 -29.77 43.14
N ILE A 16 22.97 -29.45 42.17
CA ILE A 16 21.52 -29.38 42.37
C ILE A 16 20.92 -30.62 41.68
N ALA A 17 20.29 -31.46 42.52
CA ALA A 17 19.53 -32.62 42.08
C ALA A 17 18.27 -32.16 41.33
N ALA A 18 18.19 -32.52 40.04
CA ALA A 18 17.01 -32.29 39.23
C ALA A 18 15.94 -33.38 39.50
N ALA A 19 14.87 -33.06 40.14
CA ALA A 19 13.67 -33.89 40.20
C ALA A 19 12.98 -33.81 38.80
N ALA A 20 12.94 -34.92 38.10
CA ALA A 20 12.23 -35.07 36.84
C ALA A 20 10.71 -35.17 37.08
N THR A 21 9.98 -34.13 36.82
CA THR A 21 8.51 -34.18 36.71
C THR A 21 8.14 -34.42 35.26
N THR A 22 7.66 -35.63 34.95
CA THR A 22 7.08 -35.97 33.67
C THR A 22 5.74 -35.28 33.47
N PRO A 23 5.52 -34.54 32.38
CA PRO A 23 4.18 -34.06 32.06
C PRO A 23 3.34 -35.22 31.51
N VAL A 24 2.25 -35.51 32.19
CA VAL A 24 1.18 -36.41 31.71
C VAL A 24 0.48 -35.67 30.57
N PHE A 25 0.71 -36.12 29.32
CA PHE A 25 -0.10 -35.70 28.18
C PHE A 25 -1.48 -36.35 28.34
N ALA A 26 -2.48 -35.56 28.71
CA ALA A 26 -3.89 -35.93 28.60
C ALA A 26 -4.22 -35.98 27.08
N GLN A 27 -4.42 -37.21 26.58
CA GLN A 27 -4.96 -37.42 25.23
C GLN A 27 -6.42 -36.90 25.23
N GLN A 28 -6.65 -35.78 24.57
CA GLN A 28 -7.99 -35.33 24.24
C GLN A 28 -8.58 -36.25 23.16
N GLN A 29 -9.56 -37.05 23.58
CA GLN A 29 -10.40 -37.80 22.66
C GLN A 29 -11.16 -36.84 21.71
N PRO A 30 -11.21 -37.13 20.40
CA PRO A 30 -12.03 -36.34 19.50
C PRO A 30 -13.51 -36.47 19.87
N ALA A 31 -14.17 -35.34 19.99
CA ALA A 31 -15.63 -35.30 20.22
C ALA A 31 -16.38 -35.96 19.06
N PRO A 32 -17.49 -36.71 19.31
CA PRO A 32 -18.30 -37.30 18.26
C PRO A 32 -18.91 -36.23 17.36
N LYS A 33 -18.78 -36.40 16.02
CA LYS A 33 -19.45 -35.57 15.03
C LYS A 33 -20.97 -35.63 15.25
N PRO A 34 -21.69 -34.50 15.23
CA PRO A 34 -23.14 -34.48 15.22
C PRO A 34 -23.68 -35.15 13.94
N PRO A 35 -24.83 -35.83 13.99
CA PRO A 35 -25.43 -36.41 12.81
C PRO A 35 -25.77 -35.34 11.77
N ALA A 36 -25.48 -35.62 10.50
CA ALA A 36 -25.86 -34.76 9.39
C ALA A 36 -27.38 -34.62 9.35
N GLN A 37 -27.87 -33.38 9.58
CA GLN A 37 -29.26 -33.03 9.35
C GLN A 37 -29.53 -33.02 7.83
N GLN A 38 -30.43 -33.85 7.36
CA GLN A 38 -30.97 -33.81 5.99
C GLN A 38 -31.62 -32.45 5.74
N PRO A 39 -31.42 -31.82 4.58
CA PRO A 39 -32.13 -30.61 4.21
C PRO A 39 -33.62 -30.88 4.08
N ALA A 40 -34.44 -30.16 4.84
CA ALA A 40 -35.88 -30.16 4.66
C ALA A 40 -36.24 -29.53 3.30
N PRO A 41 -37.33 -29.96 2.65
CA PRO A 41 -37.78 -29.39 1.39
C PRO A 41 -38.09 -27.89 1.56
N ALA A 42 -37.52 -27.05 0.68
CA ALA A 42 -37.77 -25.62 0.65
C ALA A 42 -39.27 -25.34 0.35
N GLN A 43 -40.00 -24.75 1.29
CA GLN A 43 -41.27 -24.12 1.04
C GLN A 43 -41.06 -22.79 0.28
N PRO A 44 -41.91 -22.52 -0.74
CA PRO A 44 -41.83 -21.22 -1.43
C PRO A 44 -42.18 -20.10 -0.46
N ALA A 45 -41.28 -19.12 -0.29
CA ALA A 45 -41.54 -17.93 0.48
C ALA A 45 -42.61 -17.04 -0.17
N PRO A 46 -43.56 -16.48 0.59
CA PRO A 46 -44.51 -15.50 0.03
C PRO A 46 -43.77 -14.27 -0.49
N ALA A 47 -44.17 -13.83 -1.69
CA ALA A 47 -43.68 -12.57 -2.28
C ALA A 47 -43.99 -11.39 -1.35
N GLN A 48 -42.98 -10.73 -0.85
CA GLN A 48 -43.10 -9.47 -0.14
C GLN A 48 -43.29 -8.34 -1.15
N PRO A 49 -44.27 -7.43 -0.94
CA PRO A 49 -44.43 -6.28 -1.80
C PRO A 49 -43.21 -5.34 -1.69
N ASP A 50 -42.82 -4.76 -2.82
CA ASP A 50 -41.74 -3.80 -2.99
C ASP A 50 -41.76 -2.71 -1.91
N ARG A 51 -40.85 -2.81 -0.93
CA ARG A 51 -40.58 -1.73 0.00
C ARG A 51 -39.53 -0.82 -0.67
N PRO A 52 -39.80 0.49 -0.79
CA PRO A 52 -38.79 1.40 -1.32
C PRO A 52 -37.50 1.26 -0.52
N GLN A 53 -36.40 0.91 -1.18
CA GLN A 53 -35.07 0.87 -0.58
C GLN A 53 -34.71 2.28 -0.12
N GLN A 54 -34.81 2.55 1.17
CA GLN A 54 -34.21 3.74 1.78
C GLN A 54 -32.69 3.60 1.61
N ALA A 55 -32.10 4.53 0.85
CA ALA A 55 -30.68 4.66 0.68
C ALA A 55 -30.04 4.85 2.06
N THR A 56 -29.25 3.87 2.49
CA THR A 56 -28.43 3.94 3.71
C THR A 56 -27.34 5.00 3.49
N PRO A 57 -27.21 6.03 4.34
CA PRO A 57 -26.10 6.98 4.21
C PRO A 57 -24.81 6.25 4.60
N GLY A 58 -23.88 6.06 3.67
CA GLY A 58 -22.55 5.58 3.95
C GLY A 58 -21.96 4.50 3.05
N GLN A 59 -22.70 4.00 2.06
CA GLN A 59 -22.08 3.17 1.01
C GLN A 59 -21.50 4.10 -0.06
N SER A 60 -20.17 4.28 -0.03
CA SER A 60 -19.44 4.83 -1.16
C SER A 60 -19.72 3.91 -2.34
N GLN A 61 -20.55 4.36 -3.28
CA GLN A 61 -20.72 3.69 -4.56
C GLN A 61 -19.32 3.54 -5.18
N PRO A 62 -18.97 2.39 -5.79
CA PRO A 62 -17.77 2.28 -6.59
C PRO A 62 -17.80 3.41 -7.62
N GLN A 63 -16.87 4.36 -7.51
CA GLN A 63 -16.75 5.41 -8.52
C GLN A 63 -16.42 4.71 -9.83
N ALA A 64 -17.20 5.00 -10.86
CA ALA A 64 -16.90 4.55 -12.21
C ALA A 64 -15.46 4.95 -12.55
N PRO A 65 -14.65 4.06 -13.13
CA PRO A 65 -13.30 4.41 -13.50
C PRO A 65 -13.33 5.62 -14.43
N GLY A 66 -12.47 6.61 -14.14
CA GLY A 66 -12.40 7.84 -14.94
C GLY A 66 -12.13 7.53 -16.43
N THR A 67 -12.47 8.45 -17.30
CA THR A 67 -12.27 8.31 -18.74
C THR A 67 -10.86 8.71 -19.13
N VAL A 68 -10.14 7.84 -19.85
CA VAL A 68 -8.84 8.17 -20.44
C VAL A 68 -9.06 9.19 -21.57
N LYS A 69 -8.46 10.36 -21.45
CA LYS A 69 -8.52 11.44 -22.45
C LYS A 69 -7.36 11.38 -23.45
N SER A 70 -6.15 11.07 -22.95
CA SER A 70 -4.95 10.96 -23.79
C SER A 70 -3.92 10.03 -23.12
N ASN A 71 -3.02 9.49 -23.96
CA ASN A 71 -1.90 8.69 -23.53
C ASN A 71 -0.59 9.34 -23.97
N HIS A 72 0.41 9.32 -23.10
CA HIS A 72 1.72 9.91 -23.32
C HIS A 72 2.79 8.92 -22.83
N GLY A 73 3.30 8.07 -23.73
CA GLY A 73 4.16 6.95 -23.33
C GLY A 73 3.43 6.00 -22.37
N ALA A 74 4.01 5.78 -21.21
CA ALA A 74 3.41 4.94 -20.16
C ALA A 74 2.39 5.71 -19.26
N TRP A 75 2.21 7.00 -19.50
CA TRP A 75 1.31 7.87 -18.74
C TRP A 75 -0.02 8.08 -19.44
N SER A 76 -1.08 8.13 -18.66
CA SER A 76 -2.43 8.41 -19.13
C SER A 76 -3.03 9.60 -18.42
N VAL A 77 -3.63 10.52 -19.16
CA VAL A 77 -4.50 11.56 -18.59
C VAL A 77 -5.88 10.96 -18.42
N VAL A 78 -6.32 10.84 -17.19
CA VAL A 78 -7.61 10.28 -16.81
C VAL A 78 -8.43 11.37 -16.16
N CYS A 79 -9.64 11.56 -16.64
CA CYS A 79 -10.56 12.58 -16.11
C CYS A 79 -11.82 11.92 -15.59
N ASP A 80 -12.32 12.43 -14.48
CA ASP A 80 -13.56 12.01 -13.84
C ASP A 80 -14.35 13.23 -13.35
N LYS A 81 -15.66 13.07 -13.26
CA LYS A 81 -16.53 14.06 -12.64
C LYS A 81 -17.16 13.45 -11.40
N PRO A 82 -16.55 13.64 -10.21
CA PRO A 82 -17.10 13.14 -8.97
C PRO A 82 -18.53 13.64 -8.74
N ALA A 83 -19.36 12.82 -8.12
CA ALA A 83 -20.75 13.20 -7.79
C ALA A 83 -20.75 14.49 -6.96
N GLY A 84 -21.52 15.49 -7.42
CA GLY A 84 -21.57 16.82 -6.80
C GLY A 84 -20.48 17.80 -7.21
N ALA A 85 -19.48 17.37 -8.00
CA ALA A 85 -18.49 18.30 -8.53
C ALA A 85 -19.05 19.17 -9.66
N SER A 86 -18.70 20.46 -9.65
CA SER A 86 -19.09 21.41 -10.71
C SER A 86 -18.31 21.19 -12.00
N ALA A 87 -17.07 20.69 -11.90
CA ALA A 87 -16.15 20.51 -13.02
C ALA A 87 -15.54 19.11 -13.04
N GLU A 88 -15.12 18.66 -14.22
CA GLU A 88 -14.31 17.48 -14.40
C GLU A 88 -12.93 17.70 -13.78
N GLN A 89 -12.40 16.67 -13.12
CA GLN A 89 -11.06 16.66 -12.55
C GLN A 89 -10.20 15.67 -13.33
N CYS A 90 -9.01 16.09 -13.71
CA CYS A 90 -8.10 15.27 -14.47
C CYS A 90 -6.81 15.01 -13.67
N ALA A 91 -6.25 13.84 -13.86
CA ALA A 91 -4.98 13.43 -13.29
C ALA A 91 -4.12 12.73 -14.35
N LEU A 92 -2.81 12.90 -14.26
CA LEU A 92 -1.85 12.12 -15.01
C LEU A 92 -1.48 10.91 -14.16
N MET A 93 -1.62 9.71 -14.69
CA MET A 93 -1.39 8.50 -13.92
C MET A 93 -0.62 7.43 -14.69
N GLN A 94 0.12 6.63 -13.93
CA GLN A 94 0.77 5.40 -14.38
C GLN A 94 0.60 4.34 -13.32
N ASN A 95 0.20 3.12 -13.75
CA ASN A 95 0.18 1.94 -12.90
C ASN A 95 1.39 1.07 -13.25
N VAL A 96 2.13 0.66 -12.25
CA VAL A 96 3.34 -0.15 -12.40
C VAL A 96 3.31 -1.33 -11.43
N ILE A 97 4.00 -2.40 -11.79
CA ILE A 97 4.15 -3.61 -10.99
C ILE A 97 5.64 -3.86 -10.84
N ALA A 98 6.09 -4.29 -9.66
CA ALA A 98 7.47 -4.67 -9.42
C ALA A 98 7.83 -5.89 -10.28
N GLU A 99 8.99 -5.85 -10.96
CA GLU A 99 9.41 -6.92 -11.88
C GLU A 99 9.54 -8.27 -11.18
N ASP A 100 10.13 -8.28 -9.98
CA ASP A 100 10.40 -9.50 -9.20
C ASP A 100 9.24 -9.91 -8.28
N ARG A 101 8.23 -9.05 -8.12
CA ARG A 101 7.11 -9.24 -7.19
C ARG A 101 5.81 -8.74 -7.80
N PRO A 102 5.14 -9.55 -8.62
CA PRO A 102 3.95 -9.13 -9.37
C PRO A 102 2.75 -8.78 -8.46
N GLU A 103 2.78 -9.20 -7.20
CA GLU A 103 1.80 -8.81 -6.19
C GLU A 103 2.03 -7.40 -5.63
N VAL A 104 3.19 -6.79 -5.90
CA VAL A 104 3.54 -5.45 -5.44
C VAL A 104 3.45 -4.47 -6.61
N GLY A 105 2.43 -3.66 -6.60
CA GLY A 105 2.23 -2.62 -7.61
C GLY A 105 2.00 -1.25 -6.99
N LEU A 106 2.19 -0.22 -7.79
CA LEU A 106 1.91 1.17 -7.42
C LEU A 106 0.99 1.82 -8.44
N SER A 107 0.17 2.74 -7.97
CA SER A 107 -0.47 3.74 -8.83
C SER A 107 0.13 5.10 -8.53
N VAL A 108 0.80 5.68 -9.51
CA VAL A 108 1.42 7.01 -9.41
C VAL A 108 0.53 8.01 -10.10
N VAL A 109 0.12 9.04 -9.38
CA VAL A 109 -0.87 10.01 -9.83
C VAL A 109 -0.34 11.43 -9.61
N VAL A 110 -0.38 12.25 -10.64
CA VAL A 110 -0.09 13.68 -10.55
C VAL A 110 -1.34 14.46 -10.90
N LEU A 111 -1.72 15.38 -10.06
CA LEU A 111 -2.88 16.23 -10.27
C LEU A 111 -2.58 17.69 -9.90
N LYS A 112 -3.30 18.61 -10.53
CA LYS A 112 -3.38 20.01 -10.14
C LYS A 112 -4.59 20.18 -9.24
N THR A 113 -4.45 20.92 -8.14
CA THR A 113 -5.59 21.24 -7.27
C THR A 113 -6.64 22.07 -8.03
N ALA A 114 -7.89 22.02 -7.58
CA ALA A 114 -9.00 22.72 -8.25
C ALA A 114 -8.76 24.24 -8.36
N ASP A 115 -8.04 24.84 -7.42
CA ASP A 115 -7.62 26.23 -7.44
C ASP A 115 -6.35 26.48 -8.29
N ARG A 116 -5.77 25.42 -8.87
CA ARG A 116 -4.53 25.42 -9.67
C ARG A 116 -3.28 25.98 -8.97
N LYS A 117 -3.33 26.13 -7.65
CA LYS A 117 -2.21 26.70 -6.88
C LYS A 117 -1.18 25.66 -6.50
N SER A 118 -1.61 24.41 -6.36
CA SER A 118 -0.74 23.32 -5.94
C SER A 118 -0.77 22.15 -6.93
N LYS A 119 0.32 21.45 -6.99
CA LYS A 119 0.51 20.21 -7.73
C LYS A 119 0.78 19.12 -6.71
N ILE A 120 0.07 18.02 -6.80
CA ILE A 120 0.17 16.90 -5.86
C ILE A 120 0.68 15.69 -6.61
N LEU A 121 1.74 15.10 -6.08
CA LEU A 121 2.16 13.74 -6.41
C LEU A 121 1.58 12.82 -5.34
N ARG A 122 0.72 11.93 -5.76
CA ARG A 122 0.08 10.91 -4.91
C ARG A 122 0.50 9.55 -5.40
N VAL A 123 0.89 8.69 -4.48
CA VAL A 123 1.24 7.31 -4.78
C VAL A 123 0.40 6.39 -3.91
N LEU A 124 -0.32 5.48 -4.55
CA LEU A 124 -1.03 4.40 -3.90
C LEU A 124 -0.12 3.17 -3.89
N ALA A 125 0.30 2.77 -2.70
CA ALA A 125 1.07 1.56 -2.45
C ALA A 125 0.15 0.44 -1.92
N PRO A 126 0.50 -0.85 -2.10
CA PRO A 126 -0.31 -1.96 -1.61
C PRO A 126 -0.39 -1.97 -0.07
N LEU A 127 -1.35 -2.69 0.47
CA LEU A 127 -1.39 -2.99 1.90
C LEU A 127 -0.20 -3.88 2.31
N GLY A 128 0.15 -3.85 3.58
CA GLY A 128 1.28 -4.62 4.11
C GLY A 128 2.62 -3.89 4.06
N VAL A 129 2.66 -2.64 3.60
CA VAL A 129 3.87 -1.81 3.66
C VAL A 129 4.15 -1.31 5.06
N LEU A 130 5.42 -1.16 5.41
CA LEU A 130 5.88 -0.66 6.70
C LEU A 130 5.77 0.87 6.75
N LEU A 131 4.68 1.37 7.34
CA LEU A 131 4.32 2.79 7.32
C LEU A 131 5.40 3.73 7.88
N PRO A 132 6.10 3.40 9.00
CA PRO A 132 7.13 4.29 9.55
C PRO A 132 8.32 4.53 8.61
N ASN A 133 8.60 3.59 7.70
CA ASN A 133 9.70 3.74 6.74
C ASN A 133 9.33 4.70 5.60
N GLY A 134 8.05 4.98 5.41
CA GLY A 134 7.57 5.82 4.31
C GLY A 134 7.79 5.19 2.94
N LEU A 135 7.55 5.99 1.93
CA LEU A 135 7.79 5.70 0.52
C LEU A 135 9.05 6.42 0.07
N GLY A 136 10.10 5.68 -0.27
CA GLY A 136 11.33 6.23 -0.84
C GLY A 136 11.17 6.62 -2.30
N LEU A 137 11.95 7.59 -2.77
CA LEU A 137 11.98 8.02 -4.16
C LEU A 137 13.42 8.27 -4.61
N ASN A 138 13.81 7.61 -5.69
CA ASN A 138 15.02 7.90 -6.45
C ASN A 138 14.63 8.31 -7.87
N VAL A 139 15.35 9.24 -8.47
CA VAL A 139 15.21 9.58 -9.90
C VAL A 139 16.57 9.48 -10.55
N ASP A 140 16.66 8.66 -11.61
CA ASP A 140 17.91 8.36 -12.32
C ASP A 140 19.05 7.96 -11.36
N GLY A 141 18.73 7.16 -10.34
CA GLY A 141 19.67 6.69 -9.32
C GLY A 141 20.01 7.70 -8.22
N LYS A 142 19.51 8.93 -8.30
CA LYS A 142 19.70 9.94 -7.25
C LYS A 142 18.58 9.83 -6.22
N ASP A 143 18.96 9.73 -4.95
CA ASP A 143 18.02 9.80 -3.83
C ASP A 143 17.38 11.20 -3.76
N ILE A 144 16.06 11.24 -3.81
CA ILE A 144 15.26 12.46 -3.70
C ILE A 144 14.72 12.62 -2.28
N GLY A 145 14.54 11.50 -1.57
CA GLY A 145 14.02 11.49 -0.20
C GLY A 145 12.85 10.54 -0.01
N ARG A 146 12.06 10.81 1.02
CA ARG A 146 10.93 9.96 1.41
C ARG A 146 9.68 10.77 1.65
N ALA A 147 8.53 10.18 1.28
CA ALA A 147 7.21 10.66 1.64
C ALA A 147 6.59 9.74 2.70
N TYR A 148 5.89 10.31 3.67
CA TYR A 148 5.16 9.52 4.64
C TYR A 148 3.77 9.16 4.11
N PHE A 149 3.29 7.99 4.52
CA PHE A 149 1.92 7.59 4.24
C PHE A 149 0.96 8.44 5.08
N VAL A 150 -0.05 9.02 4.43
CA VAL A 150 -1.02 9.89 5.09
C VAL A 150 -2.26 9.12 5.56
N ARG A 151 -2.61 8.04 4.87
CA ARG A 151 -3.77 7.19 5.19
C ARG A 151 -3.72 5.88 4.41
N CYS A 152 -4.43 4.86 4.95
CA CYS A 152 -4.67 3.60 4.24
C CYS A 152 -6.17 3.33 4.19
N PHE A 153 -6.60 2.71 3.09
CA PHE A 153 -7.96 2.22 2.87
C PHE A 153 -7.89 0.74 2.44
N ALA A 154 -9.02 0.18 2.03
CA ALA A 154 -9.08 -1.21 1.57
C ALA A 154 -8.28 -1.47 0.29
N ASP A 155 -8.06 -0.44 -0.53
CA ASP A 155 -7.31 -0.48 -1.79
C ASP A 155 -5.81 -0.25 -1.65
N GLY A 156 -5.33 0.24 -0.50
CA GLY A 156 -3.91 0.49 -0.24
C GLY A 156 -3.63 1.69 0.66
N CYS A 157 -2.35 2.06 0.73
CA CYS A 157 -1.85 3.17 1.52
C CYS A 157 -1.39 4.32 0.61
N TYR A 158 -1.83 5.53 0.91
CA TYR A 158 -1.54 6.73 0.14
C TYR A 158 -0.40 7.52 0.75
N ALA A 159 0.63 7.77 -0.05
CA ALA A 159 1.64 8.79 0.21
C ALA A 159 1.37 10.00 -0.70
N GLU A 160 1.45 11.20 -0.14
CA GLU A 160 1.19 12.45 -0.87
C GLU A 160 2.28 13.46 -0.58
N VAL A 161 2.74 14.12 -1.64
CA VAL A 161 3.67 15.26 -1.53
C VAL A 161 3.24 16.39 -2.45
N VAL A 162 3.51 17.62 -2.04
CA VAL A 162 3.42 18.76 -2.94
C VAL A 162 4.55 18.64 -3.96
N LEU A 163 4.18 18.62 -5.24
CA LEU A 163 5.13 18.54 -6.34
C LEU A 163 5.70 19.94 -6.59
N GLU A 164 6.69 20.31 -5.79
CA GLU A 164 7.41 21.58 -5.90
C GLU A 164 8.12 21.68 -7.26
N ASP A 165 8.42 22.90 -7.69
CA ASP A 165 8.98 23.15 -9.02
C ASP A 165 10.29 22.41 -9.29
N GLU A 166 11.15 22.25 -8.28
CA GLU A 166 12.42 21.50 -8.43
C GLU A 166 12.18 20.01 -8.62
N LEU A 167 11.23 19.43 -7.88
CA LEU A 167 10.85 18.03 -8.06
C LEU A 167 10.15 17.84 -9.40
N LEU A 168 9.27 18.74 -9.80
CA LEU A 168 8.62 18.72 -11.11
C LEU A 168 9.65 18.78 -12.24
N LYS A 169 10.64 19.67 -12.17
CA LYS A 169 11.74 19.74 -13.14
C LYS A 169 12.52 18.43 -13.20
N THR A 170 12.75 17.80 -12.05
CA THR A 170 13.45 16.51 -11.97
C THR A 170 12.65 15.42 -12.68
N PHE A 171 11.35 15.33 -12.47
CA PHE A 171 10.48 14.39 -13.17
C PHE A 171 10.41 14.66 -14.68
N ARG A 172 10.35 15.92 -15.08
CA ARG A 172 10.27 16.30 -16.51
C ARG A 172 11.53 16.00 -17.30
N ARG A 173 12.70 15.94 -16.65
CA ARG A 173 14.00 15.71 -17.28
C ARG A 173 14.52 14.30 -17.07
N GLY A 174 14.01 13.62 -16.07
CA GLY A 174 14.41 12.27 -15.69
C GLY A 174 13.94 11.23 -16.70
N THR A 175 14.61 10.10 -16.67
CA THR A 175 14.30 8.94 -17.51
C THR A 175 13.48 7.92 -16.72
N SER A 176 13.85 7.68 -15.46
CA SER A 176 13.21 6.71 -14.59
C SER A 176 13.12 7.22 -13.16
N ALA A 177 11.98 7.04 -12.54
CA ALA A 177 11.80 7.19 -11.10
C ALA A 177 11.64 5.80 -10.47
N THR A 178 12.32 5.55 -9.35
CA THR A 178 12.15 4.31 -8.58
C THR A 178 11.52 4.65 -7.25
N PHE A 179 10.30 4.18 -7.04
CA PHE A 179 9.65 4.24 -5.73
C PHE A 179 10.03 3.01 -4.91
N ILE A 180 10.30 3.21 -3.62
CA ILE A 180 10.76 2.15 -2.74
C ILE A 180 9.74 1.98 -1.62
N VAL A 181 9.09 0.81 -1.58
CA VAL A 181 8.22 0.39 -0.48
C VAL A 181 8.97 -0.59 0.41
N PHE A 182 8.67 -0.60 1.69
CA PHE A 182 9.30 -1.46 2.68
C PHE A 182 8.26 -2.40 3.25
N GLN A 183 8.57 -3.69 3.31
CA GLN A 183 7.78 -4.69 4.05
C GLN A 183 8.42 -4.97 5.41
N THR A 184 9.73 -4.86 5.50
CA THR A 184 10.52 -4.91 6.73
C THR A 184 11.46 -3.70 6.78
N PRO A 185 12.09 -3.36 7.93
CA PRO A 185 13.01 -2.23 8.01
C PRO A 185 14.20 -2.32 7.04
N GLU A 186 14.63 -3.52 6.70
CA GLU A 186 15.82 -3.79 5.88
C GLU A 186 15.50 -4.11 4.42
N ASP A 187 14.27 -4.57 4.12
CA ASP A 187 13.90 -5.04 2.79
C ASP A 187 13.05 -3.99 2.06
N GLY A 188 13.71 -3.21 1.23
CA GLY A 188 13.09 -2.22 0.36
C GLY A 188 12.89 -2.78 -1.05
N ILE A 189 11.65 -2.77 -1.53
CA ILE A 189 11.29 -3.18 -2.89
C ILE A 189 11.24 -1.94 -3.78
N GLY A 190 12.17 -1.86 -4.74
CA GLY A 190 12.21 -0.80 -5.73
C GLY A 190 11.25 -1.09 -6.88
N ILE A 191 10.40 -0.14 -7.21
CA ILE A 191 9.41 -0.24 -8.30
C ILE A 191 9.71 0.86 -9.30
N PRO A 192 10.23 0.53 -10.49
CA PRO A 192 10.59 1.50 -11.51
C PRO A 192 9.35 2.06 -12.20
N VAL A 193 9.34 3.36 -12.41
CA VAL A 193 8.32 4.14 -13.11
C VAL A 193 8.99 4.84 -14.29
N ASP A 194 8.52 4.59 -15.49
CA ASP A 194 9.05 5.24 -16.70
C ASP A 194 8.60 6.71 -16.74
N LEU A 195 9.54 7.63 -16.86
CA LEU A 195 9.25 9.07 -16.96
C LEU A 195 9.07 9.55 -18.40
N LYS A 196 9.23 8.66 -19.39
CA LYS A 196 8.96 9.01 -20.78
C LYS A 196 7.48 9.34 -20.98
N GLY A 197 7.22 10.53 -21.51
CA GLY A 197 5.86 11.03 -21.68
C GLY A 197 5.28 11.77 -20.47
N PHE A 198 6.01 11.80 -19.35
CA PHE A 198 5.57 12.54 -18.17
C PHE A 198 5.38 14.03 -18.44
N ALA A 199 6.36 14.66 -19.11
CA ALA A 199 6.34 16.10 -19.39
C ALA A 199 5.13 16.48 -20.25
N GLU A 200 4.92 15.75 -21.34
CA GLU A 200 3.81 15.95 -22.29
C GLU A 200 2.45 15.69 -21.62
N GLY A 201 2.37 14.61 -20.84
CA GLY A 201 1.14 14.28 -20.09
C GLY A 201 0.82 15.30 -19.02
N TYR A 202 1.84 15.81 -18.34
CA TYR A 202 1.64 16.88 -17.33
C TYR A 202 1.17 18.20 -17.97
N ASP A 203 1.71 18.55 -19.14
CA ASP A 203 1.30 19.75 -19.88
C ASP A 203 -0.12 19.62 -20.46
N ALA A 204 -0.57 18.39 -20.73
CA ALA A 204 -1.92 18.09 -21.19
C ALA A 204 -2.99 18.18 -20.06
N LEU A 205 -2.59 18.26 -18.78
CA LEU A 205 -3.52 18.47 -17.68
C LEU A 205 -4.13 19.86 -17.74
N PRO A 206 -5.46 20.01 -17.59
CA PRO A 206 -6.17 21.30 -17.61
C PRO A 206 -5.78 22.24 -16.47
#